data_74d7387a01ffe17d0e8d9df5344319ee
#
_entry.id   74d7387a01ffe17d0e8d9df5344319ee
#
_cell.length_a   1.000
_cell.length_b   1.000
_cell.length_c   1.000
_cell.angle_alpha   90.00
_cell.angle_beta   90.00
_cell.angle_gamma   90.00
#
_symmetry.space_group_name_H-M   'P 1'
#
loop_
_entity.id
_entity.type
_entity.pdbx_description
1 polymer ?
#
loop_
_entity_poly.entity_id
_entity_poly.type
_entity_poly.pdbx_seq_one_letter_code
_entity_poly.pdbx_strand_id
1 'polypeptide(L)'
;MLNVRCSTQHPTPSTQPKLKKLFFLLFLLVCNFGFSQKQTKIQIINADYTEADQNEMPDAVLLTGNVQVVHEGATMYCNKAYLFQKENKIRTFGNVHIVQGDTLFLDSKYAEYDGNTRIALAKGNVVMRDPEMTLTTEQIHFDRNTQQSYYNSGGTIVNANNVLASKAGTYYASEKTFRFREQVVVTNPEYVIKTNHLDYNTFTGEADMLNPSTITSENNFIYTEKGKYNTNFISNRMQS
;
A
#
# COMPACT_ATOMS: atom_id res chain seq x y z
N MET A 1 65.66 52.86 35.95
CA MET A 1 65.71 52.97 34.50
C MET A 1 65.37 51.60 33.91
N LEU A 2 64.19 51.36 33.52
CA LEU A 2 63.74 50.12 32.82
C LEU A 2 63.38 50.45 31.37
N ASN A 3 64.09 49.88 30.46
CA ASN A 3 63.87 50.02 29.04
C ASN A 3 62.89 48.98 28.56
N VAL A 4 61.68 49.39 28.11
CA VAL A 4 60.70 48.52 27.53
C VAL A 4 60.82 48.64 26.01
N ARG A 5 61.24 47.57 25.33
CA ARG A 5 61.18 47.43 23.87
C ARG A 5 59.80 46.96 23.43
N CYS A 6 59.10 47.78 22.68
CA CYS A 6 57.88 47.43 21.98
C CYS A 6 58.23 46.67 20.69
N SER A 7 57.81 45.41 20.59
CA SER A 7 57.93 44.61 19.38
C SER A 7 56.63 44.67 18.61
N THR A 8 56.63 45.31 17.46
CA THR A 8 55.54 45.33 16.48
C THR A 8 55.56 44.06 15.66
N GLN A 9 54.62 43.18 15.88
CA GLN A 9 54.33 42.04 14.98
C GLN A 9 53.34 42.49 13.87
N HIS A 10 53.81 42.38 12.63
CA HIS A 10 52.96 42.51 11.44
C HIS A 10 52.10 41.27 11.28
N PRO A 11 50.79 41.39 11.00
CA PRO A 11 50.00 40.23 10.68
C PRO A 11 50.24 39.77 9.23
N THR A 12 50.53 38.49 9.09
CA THR A 12 50.62 37.81 7.78
C THR A 12 49.23 37.67 7.16
N PRO A 13 49.06 37.89 5.83
CA PRO A 13 47.77 37.73 5.18
C PRO A 13 47.39 36.23 5.07
N SER A 14 46.21 35.86 5.63
CA SER A 14 45.65 34.51 5.54
C SER A 14 45.12 34.20 4.13
N THR A 15 45.78 33.30 3.43
CA THR A 15 45.43 32.78 2.10
C THR A 15 44.28 31.72 2.16
N GLN A 16 43.21 32.00 2.88
CA GLN A 16 42.14 31.00 3.13
C GLN A 16 40.76 31.19 2.42
N PRO A 17 40.51 32.10 1.46
CA PRO A 17 39.19 32.13 0.83
C PRO A 17 39.03 31.26 -0.44
N LYS A 18 40.14 30.87 -1.12
CA LYS A 18 40.03 30.14 -2.40
C LYS A 18 39.73 28.64 -2.21
N LEU A 19 40.24 28.03 -1.15
CA LEU A 19 40.05 26.60 -0.89
C LEU A 19 38.62 26.29 -0.46
N LYS A 20 37.98 27.14 0.35
CA LYS A 20 36.56 26.98 0.78
C LYS A 20 35.57 27.13 -0.38
N LYS A 21 35.82 28.04 -1.33
CA LYS A 21 35.04 28.20 -2.54
C LYS A 21 35.17 26.99 -3.48
N LEU A 22 36.37 26.42 -3.58
CA LEU A 22 36.62 25.23 -4.39
C LEU A 22 35.92 23.99 -3.80
N PHE A 23 35.91 23.82 -2.48
CA PHE A 23 35.18 22.74 -1.79
C PHE A 23 33.67 22.90 -1.92
N PHE A 24 33.14 24.12 -1.86
CA PHE A 24 31.71 24.40 -2.05
C PHE A 24 31.26 24.14 -3.50
N LEU A 25 32.11 24.48 -4.48
CA LEU A 25 31.84 24.18 -5.89
C LEU A 25 31.90 22.68 -6.19
N LEU A 26 32.81 21.93 -5.57
CA LEU A 26 32.94 20.49 -5.68
C LEU A 26 31.72 19.77 -5.02
N PHE A 27 31.24 20.30 -3.89
CA PHE A 27 30.02 19.76 -3.21
C PHE A 27 28.77 19.99 -4.03
N LEU A 28 28.64 21.13 -4.75
CA LEU A 28 27.52 21.40 -5.67
C LEU A 28 27.52 20.46 -6.91
N LEU A 29 28.72 20.01 -7.35
CA LEU A 29 28.81 19.09 -8.50
C LEU A 29 28.43 17.66 -8.14
N VAL A 30 28.59 17.23 -6.89
CA VAL A 30 28.24 15.87 -6.42
C VAL A 30 26.74 15.71 -6.19
N CYS A 31 25.98 16.80 -5.94
CA CYS A 31 24.53 16.74 -5.73
C CYS A 31 23.71 16.48 -7.00
N ASN A 32 24.33 16.45 -8.20
CA ASN A 32 23.61 16.21 -9.46
C ASN A 32 23.62 14.74 -9.91
N PHE A 33 24.14 13.80 -9.15
CA PHE A 33 23.86 12.39 -9.37
C PHE A 33 22.45 12.07 -8.86
N GLY A 34 21.43 12.65 -9.49
CA GLY A 34 20.08 12.17 -9.39
C GLY A 34 20.10 10.71 -9.79
N PHE A 35 19.90 9.80 -8.84
CA PHE A 35 19.60 8.42 -9.14
C PHE A 35 18.31 8.42 -9.95
N SER A 36 18.45 8.43 -11.29
CA SER A 36 17.36 8.07 -12.18
C SER A 36 16.98 6.63 -11.79
N GLN A 37 15.90 6.46 -11.04
CA GLN A 37 15.34 5.15 -10.76
C GLN A 37 14.95 4.57 -12.13
N LYS A 38 15.75 3.65 -12.62
CA LYS A 38 15.49 2.93 -13.86
C LYS A 38 14.13 2.24 -13.68
N GLN A 39 13.11 2.74 -14.37
CA GLN A 39 11.79 2.10 -14.33
C GLN A 39 11.97 0.65 -14.77
N THR A 40 11.60 -0.27 -13.88
CA THR A 40 11.63 -1.68 -14.21
C THR A 40 10.49 -2.00 -15.17
N LYS A 41 10.71 -2.98 -16.06
CA LYS A 41 9.68 -3.44 -16.99
C LYS A 41 9.01 -4.70 -16.45
N ILE A 42 7.72 -4.86 -16.77
CA ILE A 42 7.00 -6.10 -16.54
C ILE A 42 7.69 -7.21 -17.36
N GLN A 43 8.08 -8.29 -16.71
CA GLN A 43 8.80 -9.40 -17.32
C GLN A 43 7.88 -10.62 -17.46
N ILE A 44 7.86 -11.22 -18.64
CA ILE A 44 7.19 -12.49 -18.88
C ILE A 44 8.14 -13.58 -18.36
N ILE A 45 7.64 -14.43 -17.47
CA ILE A 45 8.37 -15.60 -16.96
C ILE A 45 7.90 -16.85 -17.71
N ASN A 46 6.59 -16.99 -17.93
CA ASN A 46 6.00 -18.12 -18.65
C ASN A 46 4.73 -17.72 -19.38
N ALA A 47 4.49 -18.33 -20.52
CA ALA A 47 3.22 -18.44 -21.22
C ALA A 47 3.32 -19.64 -22.15
N ASP A 48 2.25 -20.42 -22.30
CA ASP A 48 2.24 -21.57 -23.23
C ASP A 48 2.27 -21.08 -24.69
N TYR A 49 1.58 -19.97 -24.99
CA TYR A 49 1.54 -19.33 -26.29
C TYR A 49 1.72 -17.82 -26.16
N THR A 50 2.44 -17.26 -27.13
CA THR A 50 2.71 -15.82 -27.23
C THR A 50 2.52 -15.40 -28.67
N GLU A 51 1.62 -14.44 -28.93
CA GLU A 51 1.36 -13.92 -30.27
C GLU A 51 1.11 -12.40 -30.24
N ALA A 52 1.33 -11.73 -31.38
CA ALA A 52 0.99 -10.34 -31.55
C ALA A 52 -0.46 -10.24 -32.03
N ASP A 53 -1.34 -9.68 -31.24
CA ASP A 53 -2.73 -9.46 -31.65
C ASP A 53 -2.85 -8.17 -32.46
N GLN A 54 -2.84 -8.31 -33.77
CA GLN A 54 -2.92 -7.18 -34.72
C GLN A 54 -4.35 -6.63 -34.87
N ASN A 55 -5.37 -7.40 -34.46
CA ASN A 55 -6.76 -7.08 -34.75
C ASN A 55 -7.47 -6.45 -33.52
N GLU A 56 -7.38 -7.08 -32.36
CA GLU A 56 -8.08 -6.63 -31.15
C GLU A 56 -7.26 -5.62 -30.34
N MET A 57 -5.94 -5.87 -30.23
CA MET A 57 -5.03 -5.07 -29.41
C MET A 57 -3.69 -4.87 -30.11
N PRO A 58 -3.59 -4.04 -31.17
CA PRO A 58 -2.44 -3.97 -32.07
C PRO A 58 -1.09 -3.61 -31.41
N ASP A 59 -1.10 -3.00 -30.23
CA ASP A 59 0.12 -2.66 -29.49
C ASP A 59 0.44 -3.65 -28.35
N ALA A 60 -0.34 -4.70 -28.20
CA ALA A 60 -0.19 -5.69 -27.13
C ALA A 60 0.39 -7.02 -27.66
N VAL A 61 1.11 -7.69 -26.78
CA VAL A 61 1.44 -9.10 -26.91
C VAL A 61 0.40 -9.89 -26.13
N LEU A 62 -0.29 -10.81 -26.80
CA LEU A 62 -1.22 -11.73 -26.19
C LEU A 62 -0.42 -12.92 -25.62
N LEU A 63 -0.65 -13.20 -24.34
CA LEU A 63 -0.11 -14.33 -23.60
C LEU A 63 -1.29 -15.24 -23.24
N THR A 64 -1.17 -16.56 -23.49
CA THR A 64 -2.23 -17.53 -23.23
C THR A 64 -1.65 -18.81 -22.62
N GLY A 65 -2.35 -19.34 -21.62
CA GLY A 65 -2.03 -20.58 -20.93
C GLY A 65 -0.87 -20.43 -19.94
N ASN A 66 -1.09 -20.80 -18.68
CA ASN A 66 -0.10 -20.78 -17.59
C ASN A 66 0.73 -19.48 -17.54
N VAL A 67 0.07 -18.35 -17.77
CA VAL A 67 0.76 -17.05 -17.83
C VAL A 67 1.32 -16.71 -16.46
N GLN A 68 2.62 -16.39 -16.44
CA GLN A 68 3.32 -15.88 -15.28
C GLN A 68 4.13 -14.65 -15.66
N VAL A 69 3.90 -13.55 -14.95
CA VAL A 69 4.67 -12.31 -15.09
C VAL A 69 5.16 -11.81 -13.75
N VAL A 70 6.26 -11.06 -13.77
CA VAL A 70 6.82 -10.45 -12.55
C VAL A 70 7.10 -8.98 -12.77
N HIS A 71 6.92 -8.19 -11.71
CA HIS A 71 7.33 -6.80 -11.66
C HIS A 71 7.61 -6.37 -10.22
N GLU A 72 8.84 -5.88 -9.95
CA GLU A 72 9.25 -5.32 -8.66
C GLU A 72 8.88 -6.21 -7.44
N GLY A 73 9.15 -7.49 -7.52
CA GLY A 73 8.91 -8.45 -6.42
C GLY A 73 7.46 -8.93 -6.29
N ALA A 74 6.56 -8.49 -7.18
CA ALA A 74 5.23 -9.10 -7.30
C ALA A 74 5.23 -10.09 -8.46
N THR A 75 4.58 -11.24 -8.26
CA THR A 75 4.32 -12.25 -9.29
C THR A 75 2.83 -12.34 -9.54
N MET A 76 2.44 -12.37 -10.82
CA MET A 76 1.04 -12.51 -11.22
C MET A 76 0.90 -13.73 -12.13
N TYR A 77 -0.09 -14.56 -11.83
CA TYR A 77 -0.49 -15.73 -12.61
C TYR A 77 -1.89 -15.51 -13.17
N CYS A 78 -2.16 -15.99 -14.38
CA CYS A 78 -3.50 -15.94 -14.99
C CYS A 78 -3.61 -16.89 -16.19
N ASN A 79 -4.82 -17.03 -16.72
CA ASN A 79 -5.04 -17.85 -17.92
C ASN A 79 -4.68 -17.11 -19.21
N LYS A 80 -4.91 -15.79 -19.26
CA LYS A 80 -4.71 -14.95 -20.44
C LYS A 80 -4.28 -13.56 -20.02
N ALA A 81 -3.37 -12.93 -20.78
CA ALA A 81 -2.98 -11.55 -20.57
C ALA A 81 -2.68 -10.81 -21.87
N TYR A 82 -2.92 -9.51 -21.88
CA TYR A 82 -2.42 -8.57 -22.87
C TYR A 82 -1.32 -7.71 -22.25
N LEU A 83 -0.10 -7.84 -22.75
CA LEU A 83 1.05 -7.06 -22.28
C LEU A 83 1.38 -5.95 -23.28
N PHE A 84 1.20 -4.70 -22.89
CA PHE A 84 1.56 -3.48 -23.60
C PHE A 84 3.00 -3.08 -23.25
N GLN A 85 3.97 -3.67 -23.93
CA GLN A 85 5.39 -3.54 -23.57
C GLN A 85 5.90 -2.10 -23.62
N LYS A 86 5.46 -1.30 -24.62
CA LYS A 86 5.83 0.11 -24.75
C LYS A 86 5.34 0.95 -23.58
N GLU A 87 4.10 0.70 -23.17
CA GLU A 87 3.43 1.40 -22.07
C GLU A 87 3.77 0.83 -20.69
N ASN A 88 4.42 -0.33 -20.62
CA ASN A 88 4.67 -1.06 -19.39
C ASN A 88 3.38 -1.40 -18.61
N LYS A 89 2.33 -1.83 -19.33
CA LYS A 89 1.01 -2.16 -18.78
C LYS A 89 0.64 -3.59 -19.09
N ILE A 90 -0.17 -4.17 -18.20
CA ILE A 90 -0.73 -5.50 -18.41
C ILE A 90 -2.20 -5.54 -18.02
N ARG A 91 -3.01 -6.30 -18.78
CA ARG A 91 -4.38 -6.69 -18.45
C ARG A 91 -4.46 -8.20 -18.42
N THR A 92 -5.01 -8.74 -17.34
CA THR A 92 -5.03 -10.19 -17.08
C THR A 92 -6.45 -10.69 -16.88
N PHE A 93 -6.71 -11.93 -17.32
CA PHE A 93 -8.04 -12.51 -17.36
C PHE A 93 -8.00 -13.97 -16.92
N GLY A 94 -8.97 -14.35 -16.10
CA GLY A 94 -9.24 -15.73 -15.66
C GLY A 94 -8.22 -16.25 -14.65
N ASN A 95 -8.71 -16.65 -13.48
CA ASN A 95 -7.92 -17.21 -12.39
C ASN A 95 -6.68 -16.36 -12.06
N VAL A 96 -6.90 -15.04 -11.97
CA VAL A 96 -5.81 -14.13 -11.63
C VAL A 96 -5.40 -14.37 -10.20
N HIS A 97 -4.11 -14.67 -9.98
CA HIS A 97 -3.51 -14.87 -8.67
C HIS A 97 -2.25 -14.01 -8.58
N ILE A 98 -2.20 -13.08 -7.63
CA ILE A 98 -1.10 -12.16 -7.42
C ILE A 98 -0.46 -12.48 -6.07
N VAL A 99 0.86 -12.59 -6.06
CA VAL A 99 1.67 -12.82 -4.86
C VAL A 99 2.65 -11.66 -4.74
N GLN A 100 2.68 -11.02 -3.57
CA GLN A 100 3.67 -10.00 -3.24
C GLN A 100 4.38 -10.32 -1.93
N GLY A 101 5.68 -10.58 -2.02
CA GLY A 101 6.43 -11.16 -0.93
C GLY A 101 5.89 -12.54 -0.55
N ASP A 102 6.06 -12.91 0.72
CA ASP A 102 5.64 -14.24 1.23
C ASP A 102 4.28 -14.21 1.92
N THR A 103 3.63 -13.05 1.98
CA THR A 103 2.50 -12.84 2.89
C THR A 103 1.25 -12.26 2.25
N LEU A 104 1.36 -11.53 1.13
CA LEU A 104 0.21 -10.90 0.49
C LEU A 104 -0.21 -11.69 -0.75
N PHE A 105 -1.46 -12.16 -0.76
CA PHE A 105 -2.08 -12.90 -1.84
C PHE A 105 -3.37 -12.19 -2.28
N LEU A 106 -3.60 -12.13 -3.59
CA LEU A 106 -4.84 -11.60 -4.14
C LEU A 106 -5.33 -12.50 -5.26
N ASP A 107 -6.59 -12.92 -5.18
CA ASP A 107 -7.30 -13.67 -6.20
C ASP A 107 -8.39 -12.81 -6.82
N SER A 108 -8.59 -12.92 -8.15
CA SER A 108 -9.66 -12.21 -8.87
C SER A 108 -9.93 -12.84 -10.24
N LYS A 109 -10.99 -12.37 -10.93
CA LYS A 109 -11.26 -12.76 -12.32
C LYS A 109 -10.50 -11.93 -13.33
N TYR A 110 -10.18 -10.69 -12.99
CA TYR A 110 -9.54 -9.70 -13.83
C TYR A 110 -8.59 -8.84 -12.99
N ALA A 111 -7.44 -8.49 -13.56
CA ALA A 111 -6.61 -7.41 -13.02
C ALA A 111 -5.93 -6.64 -14.15
N GLU A 112 -5.67 -5.37 -13.89
CA GLU A 112 -4.81 -4.53 -14.70
C GLU A 112 -3.77 -3.82 -13.82
N TYR A 113 -2.60 -3.61 -14.39
CA TYR A 113 -1.50 -2.97 -13.71
C TYR A 113 -0.71 -2.10 -14.68
N ASP A 114 -0.40 -0.89 -14.25
CA ASP A 114 0.48 0.04 -14.94
C ASP A 114 1.82 0.12 -14.17
N GLY A 115 2.87 -0.44 -14.77
CA GLY A 115 4.20 -0.48 -14.17
C GLY A 115 4.90 0.87 -14.10
N ASN A 116 4.44 1.88 -14.86
CA ASN A 116 5.00 3.23 -14.82
C ASN A 116 4.38 4.04 -13.67
N THR A 117 3.06 3.97 -13.52
CA THR A 117 2.33 4.65 -12.44
C THR A 117 2.28 3.84 -11.15
N ARG A 118 2.54 2.51 -11.23
CA ARG A 118 2.45 1.55 -10.13
C ARG A 118 1.06 1.43 -9.52
N ILE A 119 0.03 1.68 -10.34
CA ILE A 119 -1.37 1.55 -9.94
C ILE A 119 -1.93 0.24 -10.49
N ALA A 120 -2.61 -0.49 -9.62
CA ALA A 120 -3.30 -1.73 -9.95
C ALA A 120 -4.80 -1.63 -9.67
N LEU A 121 -5.56 -2.41 -10.43
CA LEU A 121 -6.98 -2.62 -10.23
C LEU A 121 -7.27 -4.11 -10.37
N ALA A 122 -7.99 -4.69 -9.42
CA ALA A 122 -8.52 -6.06 -9.52
C ALA A 122 -10.05 -6.05 -9.42
N LYS A 123 -10.71 -6.92 -10.18
CA LYS A 123 -12.17 -7.03 -10.28
C LYS A 123 -12.64 -8.48 -10.36
N GLY A 124 -13.87 -8.68 -9.88
CA GLY A 124 -14.59 -9.95 -9.98
C GLY A 124 -14.20 -10.92 -8.88
N ASN A 125 -15.03 -10.98 -7.81
CA ASN A 125 -14.83 -11.85 -6.67
C ASN A 125 -13.42 -11.71 -6.06
N VAL A 126 -13.00 -10.47 -5.82
CA VAL A 126 -11.66 -10.20 -5.26
C VAL A 126 -11.57 -10.76 -3.85
N VAL A 127 -10.53 -11.54 -3.60
CA VAL A 127 -10.17 -12.04 -2.26
C VAL A 127 -8.70 -11.69 -2.02
N MET A 128 -8.45 -10.80 -1.08
CA MET A 128 -7.09 -10.43 -0.66
C MET A 128 -6.82 -11.02 0.74
N ARG A 129 -5.67 -11.67 0.91
CA ARG A 129 -5.27 -12.32 2.15
C ARG A 129 -3.88 -11.86 2.56
N ASP A 130 -3.74 -11.62 3.82
CA ASP A 130 -2.46 -11.54 4.51
C ASP A 130 -2.52 -12.42 5.79
N PRO A 131 -1.45 -12.52 6.60
CA PRO A 131 -1.44 -13.36 7.81
C PRO A 131 -2.50 -12.99 8.86
N GLU A 132 -3.00 -11.76 8.84
CA GLU A 132 -3.87 -11.25 9.89
C GLU A 132 -5.33 -11.16 9.46
N MET A 133 -5.60 -11.05 8.14
CA MET A 133 -6.96 -10.81 7.64
C MET A 133 -7.24 -11.38 6.25
N THR A 134 -8.52 -11.50 5.95
CA THR A 134 -9.03 -11.74 4.59
C THR A 134 -10.03 -10.63 4.24
N LEU A 135 -9.77 -9.90 3.15
CA LEU A 135 -10.72 -8.95 2.56
C LEU A 135 -11.39 -9.58 1.34
N THR A 136 -12.72 -9.51 1.27
CA THR A 136 -13.51 -9.86 0.09
C THR A 136 -14.27 -8.63 -0.43
N THR A 137 -14.20 -8.38 -1.74
CA THR A 137 -14.88 -7.26 -2.41
C THR A 137 -15.10 -7.57 -3.89
N GLU A 138 -15.92 -6.80 -4.60
CA GLU A 138 -16.06 -6.94 -6.05
C GLU A 138 -14.91 -6.25 -6.80
N GLN A 139 -14.37 -5.14 -6.24
CA GLN A 139 -13.31 -4.39 -6.87
C GLN A 139 -12.39 -3.76 -5.83
N ILE A 140 -11.08 -3.81 -6.09
CA ILE A 140 -10.07 -3.13 -5.27
C ILE A 140 -9.07 -2.38 -6.16
N HIS A 141 -8.69 -1.20 -5.74
CA HIS A 141 -7.59 -0.41 -6.30
C HIS A 141 -6.40 -0.47 -5.35
N PHE A 142 -5.21 -0.45 -5.90
CA PHE A 142 -3.97 -0.44 -5.13
C PHE A 142 -2.97 0.52 -5.75
N ASP A 143 -2.47 1.47 -4.96
CA ASP A 143 -1.36 2.37 -5.31
C ASP A 143 -0.10 1.93 -4.56
N ARG A 144 0.86 1.37 -5.29
CA ARG A 144 2.13 0.90 -4.71
C ARG A 144 3.06 2.03 -4.27
N ASN A 145 2.89 3.25 -4.78
CA ASN A 145 3.73 4.38 -4.38
C ASN A 145 3.37 4.85 -2.97
N THR A 146 2.08 4.90 -2.67
CA THR A 146 1.56 5.32 -1.36
C THR A 146 1.28 4.13 -0.45
N GLN A 147 1.33 2.91 -0.96
CA GLN A 147 0.94 1.67 -0.28
C GLN A 147 -0.49 1.75 0.29
N GLN A 148 -1.38 2.34 -0.50
CA GLN A 148 -2.79 2.46 -0.18
C GLN A 148 -3.62 1.53 -1.06
N SER A 149 -4.62 0.89 -0.47
CA SER A 149 -5.63 0.16 -1.21
C SER A 149 -7.02 0.65 -0.82
N TYR A 150 -7.96 0.67 -1.77
CA TYR A 150 -9.33 1.07 -1.47
C TYR A 150 -10.36 0.31 -2.30
N TYR A 151 -11.54 0.14 -1.72
CA TYR A 151 -12.73 -0.36 -2.39
C TYR A 151 -13.92 0.57 -2.12
N ASN A 152 -14.87 0.60 -3.05
CA ASN A 152 -16.12 1.36 -2.97
C ASN A 152 -17.33 0.55 -3.47
N SER A 153 -17.16 -0.74 -3.67
CA SER A 153 -18.17 -1.69 -4.16
C SER A 153 -18.78 -2.56 -3.05
N GLY A 154 -18.55 -2.16 -1.81
CA GLY A 154 -18.80 -3.01 -0.65
C GLY A 154 -17.62 -3.95 -0.39
N GLY A 155 -17.36 -4.23 0.88
CA GLY A 155 -16.30 -5.14 1.27
C GLY A 155 -16.54 -5.74 2.64
N THR A 156 -16.01 -6.94 2.83
CA THR A 156 -16.03 -7.64 4.12
C THR A 156 -14.63 -8.04 4.49
N ILE A 157 -14.20 -7.67 5.69
CA ILE A 157 -12.92 -8.07 6.27
C ILE A 157 -13.18 -9.03 7.41
N VAL A 158 -12.48 -10.15 7.38
CA VAL A 158 -12.47 -11.14 8.47
C VAL A 158 -11.07 -11.15 9.07
N ASN A 159 -10.99 -10.87 10.36
CA ASN A 159 -9.75 -10.99 11.10
C ASN A 159 -10.04 -11.61 12.47
N ALA A 160 -9.25 -12.61 12.88
CA ALA A 160 -9.44 -13.33 14.15
C ALA A 160 -10.94 -13.59 14.45
N ASN A 161 -11.53 -12.87 15.41
CA ASN A 161 -12.91 -13.02 15.86
C ASN A 161 -13.85 -11.95 15.29
N ASN A 162 -13.36 -11.04 14.44
CA ASN A 162 -14.17 -9.92 13.95
C ASN A 162 -14.51 -10.10 12.47
N VAL A 163 -15.76 -9.80 12.14
CA VAL A 163 -16.24 -9.62 10.77
C VAL A 163 -16.64 -8.16 10.63
N LEU A 164 -15.97 -7.45 9.74
CA LEU A 164 -16.27 -6.05 9.45
C LEU A 164 -16.82 -5.92 8.04
N ALA A 165 -17.96 -5.28 7.88
CA ALA A 165 -18.55 -4.97 6.59
C ALA A 165 -18.74 -3.46 6.44
N SER A 166 -18.52 -2.91 5.23
CA SER A 166 -18.78 -1.52 4.89
C SER A 166 -18.99 -1.33 3.40
N LYS A 167 -19.58 -0.20 2.96
CA LYS A 167 -19.70 0.12 1.53
C LYS A 167 -18.36 0.55 0.92
N ALA A 168 -17.54 1.28 1.67
CA ALA A 168 -16.24 1.73 1.22
C ALA A 168 -15.20 1.58 2.32
N GLY A 169 -13.97 1.32 1.93
CA GLY A 169 -12.84 1.23 2.85
C GLY A 169 -11.53 1.57 2.16
N THR A 170 -10.62 2.20 2.90
CA THR A 170 -9.25 2.49 2.48
C THR A 170 -8.29 1.98 3.53
N TYR A 171 -7.30 1.22 3.10
CA TYR A 171 -6.20 0.77 3.95
C TYR A 171 -4.94 1.60 3.70
N TYR A 172 -4.37 2.11 4.75
CA TYR A 172 -3.11 2.85 4.79
C TYR A 172 -2.05 1.96 5.43
N ALA A 173 -1.26 1.28 4.61
CA ALA A 173 -0.31 0.28 5.12
C ALA A 173 0.78 0.89 6.02
N SER A 174 1.24 2.12 5.73
CA SER A 174 2.20 2.84 6.57
C SER A 174 1.68 3.17 7.98
N GLU A 175 0.37 3.41 8.10
CA GLU A 175 -0.31 3.71 9.35
C GLU A 175 -0.89 2.45 10.01
N LYS A 176 -0.89 1.31 9.31
CA LYS A 176 -1.62 0.08 9.67
C LYS A 176 -3.08 0.35 10.03
N THR A 177 -3.72 1.26 9.29
CA THR A 177 -5.04 1.77 9.63
C THR A 177 -5.99 1.60 8.45
N PHE A 178 -7.14 1.01 8.72
CA PHE A 178 -8.31 1.05 7.85
C PHE A 178 -9.19 2.24 8.18
N ARG A 179 -9.73 2.90 7.15
CA ARG A 179 -10.78 3.91 7.25
C ARG A 179 -12.00 3.42 6.52
N PHE A 180 -13.01 3.02 7.28
CA PHE A 180 -14.28 2.51 6.76
C PHE A 180 -15.33 3.59 6.70
N ARG A 181 -16.16 3.55 5.66
CA ARG A 181 -17.19 4.54 5.38
C ARG A 181 -18.46 3.86 4.92
N GLU A 182 -19.56 4.45 5.33
CA GLU A 182 -20.94 4.07 4.99
C GLU A 182 -21.31 2.64 5.42
N GLN A 183 -22.36 2.57 6.25
CA GLN A 183 -22.96 1.33 6.72
C GLN A 183 -21.91 0.36 7.33
N VAL A 184 -21.04 0.90 8.17
CA VAL A 184 -20.01 0.09 8.83
C VAL A 184 -20.64 -0.75 9.93
N VAL A 185 -20.43 -2.05 9.86
CA VAL A 185 -20.88 -3.03 10.86
C VAL A 185 -19.67 -3.88 11.25
N VAL A 186 -19.32 -3.87 12.53
CA VAL A 186 -18.35 -4.80 13.11
C VAL A 186 -19.13 -5.83 13.93
N THR A 187 -18.96 -7.09 13.61
CA THR A 187 -19.58 -8.22 14.33
C THR A 187 -18.46 -9.02 15.01
N ASN A 188 -18.59 -9.14 16.31
CA ASN A 188 -17.78 -9.99 17.17
C ASN A 188 -18.72 -10.91 17.95
N PRO A 189 -18.34 -12.10 18.42
CA PRO A 189 -19.21 -12.97 19.26
C PRO A 189 -19.83 -12.28 20.47
N GLU A 190 -19.17 -11.26 21.02
CA GLU A 190 -19.59 -10.58 22.24
C GLU A 190 -20.34 -9.27 22.00
N TYR A 191 -20.16 -8.64 20.80
CA TYR A 191 -20.77 -7.35 20.50
C TYR A 191 -20.95 -7.10 19.00
N VAL A 192 -21.82 -6.15 18.68
CA VAL A 192 -22.01 -5.59 17.33
C VAL A 192 -21.85 -4.08 17.42
N ILE A 193 -20.97 -3.52 16.59
CA ILE A 193 -20.82 -2.06 16.42
C ILE A 193 -21.47 -1.68 15.09
N LYS A 194 -22.29 -0.61 15.09
CA LYS A 194 -22.83 0.01 13.87
C LYS A 194 -22.49 1.49 13.86
N THR A 195 -21.91 1.94 12.76
CA THR A 195 -21.50 3.34 12.55
C THR A 195 -21.46 3.67 11.07
N ASN A 196 -21.28 4.94 10.70
CA ASN A 196 -21.02 5.33 9.32
C ASN A 196 -19.53 5.66 9.06
N HIS A 197 -18.72 5.75 10.11
CA HIS A 197 -17.32 6.08 9.97
C HIS A 197 -16.50 5.45 11.10
N LEU A 198 -15.63 4.54 10.74
CA LEU A 198 -14.75 3.82 11.64
C LEU A 198 -13.31 3.89 11.12
N ASP A 199 -12.39 4.37 11.93
CA ASP A 199 -10.97 4.20 11.71
C ASP A 199 -10.48 3.09 12.65
N TYR A 200 -9.85 2.05 12.08
CA TYR A 200 -9.40 0.87 12.82
C TYR A 200 -7.91 0.64 12.61
N ASN A 201 -7.15 0.68 13.68
CA ASN A 201 -5.73 0.37 13.65
C ASN A 201 -5.51 -1.13 13.93
N THR A 202 -4.98 -1.85 12.95
CA THR A 202 -4.80 -3.31 13.04
C THR A 202 -3.71 -3.72 14.03
N PHE A 203 -2.76 -2.83 14.32
CA PHE A 203 -1.67 -3.10 15.23
C PHE A 203 -2.05 -2.88 16.71
N THR A 204 -2.77 -1.78 16.99
CA THR A 204 -3.17 -1.45 18.36
C THR A 204 -4.53 -2.03 18.74
N GLY A 205 -5.33 -2.45 17.76
CA GLY A 205 -6.73 -2.86 17.98
C GLY A 205 -7.66 -1.71 18.32
N GLU A 206 -7.22 -0.45 18.17
CA GLU A 206 -8.08 0.71 18.42
C GLU A 206 -9.06 0.93 17.28
N ALA A 207 -10.32 1.12 17.65
CA ALA A 207 -11.42 1.46 16.78
C ALA A 207 -11.97 2.84 17.15
N ASP A 208 -11.75 3.84 16.28
CA ASP A 208 -12.23 5.20 16.43
C ASP A 208 -13.54 5.39 15.69
N MET A 209 -14.64 5.53 16.41
CA MET A 209 -15.95 5.86 15.85
C MET A 209 -16.10 7.37 15.76
N LEU A 210 -16.11 7.90 14.53
CA LEU A 210 -16.10 9.34 14.26
C LEU A 210 -17.49 9.94 14.00
N ASN A 211 -18.54 9.12 14.05
CA ASN A 211 -19.96 9.47 13.86
C ASN A 211 -20.81 8.81 14.95
N PRO A 212 -22.10 9.21 15.09
CA PRO A 212 -23.03 8.52 15.96
C PRO A 212 -23.01 7.02 15.73
N SER A 213 -22.80 6.27 16.81
CA SER A 213 -22.52 4.85 16.79
C SER A 213 -23.27 4.12 17.89
N THR A 214 -23.59 2.87 17.63
CA THR A 214 -24.15 1.98 18.62
C THR A 214 -23.27 0.77 18.84
N ILE A 215 -23.10 0.36 20.10
CA ILE A 215 -22.46 -0.89 20.49
C ILE A 215 -23.48 -1.71 21.26
N THR A 216 -23.80 -2.88 20.75
CA THR A 216 -24.79 -3.78 21.36
C THR A 216 -24.08 -5.07 21.77
N SER A 217 -24.23 -5.47 22.99
CA SER A 217 -23.85 -6.78 23.53
C SER A 217 -25.08 -7.47 24.12
N GLU A 218 -24.92 -8.69 24.63
CA GLU A 218 -26.04 -9.45 25.22
C GLU A 218 -26.84 -8.66 26.26
N ASN A 219 -26.14 -7.92 27.14
CA ASN A 219 -26.73 -7.23 28.28
C ASN A 219 -26.60 -5.70 28.24
N ASN A 220 -25.96 -5.13 27.22
CA ASN A 220 -25.66 -3.71 27.16
C ASN A 220 -25.95 -3.10 25.81
N PHE A 221 -26.47 -1.89 25.83
CA PHE A 221 -26.60 -1.02 24.67
C PHE A 221 -25.94 0.31 24.98
N ILE A 222 -24.97 0.70 24.15
CA ILE A 222 -24.25 1.96 24.26
C ILE A 222 -24.50 2.76 22.99
N TYR A 223 -24.92 4.01 23.15
CA TYR A 223 -24.93 5.01 22.09
C TYR A 223 -23.84 6.05 22.38
N THR A 224 -23.12 6.45 21.35
CA THR A 224 -22.13 7.50 21.45
C THR A 224 -22.12 8.35 20.19
N GLU A 225 -21.94 9.65 20.34
CA GLU A 225 -21.72 10.59 19.22
C GLU A 225 -20.36 10.38 18.58
N LYS A 226 -19.34 10.10 19.39
CA LYS A 226 -17.97 9.74 19.02
C LYS A 226 -17.39 8.90 20.14
N GLY A 227 -16.52 7.96 19.80
CA GLY A 227 -15.91 7.12 20.82
C GLY A 227 -14.73 6.33 20.30
N LYS A 228 -13.95 5.84 21.27
CA LYS A 228 -12.87 4.89 21.04
C LYS A 228 -13.19 3.58 21.72
N TYR A 229 -12.89 2.49 21.04
CA TYR A 229 -13.03 1.15 21.54
C TYR A 229 -11.76 0.36 21.23
N ASN A 230 -11.23 -0.38 22.21
CA ASN A 230 -10.08 -1.23 21.97
C ASN A 230 -10.50 -2.70 21.94
N THR A 231 -10.34 -3.34 20.79
CA THR A 231 -10.76 -4.72 20.54
C THR A 231 -9.85 -5.76 21.21
N ASN A 232 -8.63 -5.37 21.67
CA ASN A 232 -7.67 -6.28 22.27
C ASN A 232 -7.86 -6.47 23.79
N PHE A 233 -8.62 -5.60 24.47
CA PHE A 233 -8.79 -5.67 25.94
C PHE A 233 -9.64 -6.84 26.41
N ILE A 234 -10.46 -7.45 25.55
CA ILE A 234 -11.36 -8.55 25.95
C ILE A 234 -10.60 -9.88 26.00
N SER A 235 -9.63 -10.11 25.11
CA SER A 235 -8.86 -11.36 25.08
C SER A 235 -8.01 -11.60 26.31
N ASN A 236 -7.60 -10.55 27.03
CA ASN A 236 -6.75 -10.65 28.24
C ASN A 236 -7.54 -10.92 29.54
N ARG A 237 -8.88 -10.80 29.53
CA ARG A 237 -9.72 -11.08 30.72
C ARG A 237 -10.10 -12.56 30.86
N MET A 238 -9.92 -13.36 29.82
CA MET A 238 -10.24 -14.80 29.85
C MET A 238 -9.04 -15.70 30.16
N GLN A 239 -7.85 -15.14 30.41
CA GLN A 239 -6.64 -15.91 30.77
C GLN A 239 -6.21 -15.74 32.22
N SER A 240 -7.05 -15.16 33.10
CA SER A 240 -6.77 -15.03 34.54
C SER A 240 -7.77 -15.80 35.37
#